data_718d502456709a8fcfb7af828487eb2a
#
_entry.id   718d502456709a8fcfb7af828487eb2a
#
_cell.length_a   1.000
_cell.length_b   1.000
_cell.length_c   1.000
_cell.angle_alpha   90.00
_cell.angle_beta   90.00
_cell.angle_gamma   90.00
#
_symmetry.space_group_name_H-M   'P 1'
#
loop_
_entity.id
_entity.type
_entity.pdbx_description
1 polymer ?
#
loop_
_entity_poly.entity_id
_entity_poly.type
_entity_poly.pdbx_seq_one_letter_code
_entity_poly.pdbx_strand_id
1 'polypeptide(L)'
;MKLPRGFQSHAPITSTRPWDVCWRDGDTSPVLRNQFLAARETTDVLLLDFSDCLGSLAADESLVITLAYAFQRAAAQLLELDSRELGVLMVPTGEGGLTRGAVIYDNVPGGAGHVRELLAQGKDWLRAAQGALFVSEEHHSRCKSACLDCILSFDAQRAMARWPFVRLQAIGALNQLLSD
;
A
#
# COMPACT_ATOMS: atom_id res chain seq x y z
N MET A 1 -2.03 -9.87 11.61
CA MET A 1 -3.19 -9.21 10.98
C MET A 1 -4.41 -9.47 11.83
N LYS A 2 -5.09 -8.43 12.32
CA LYS A 2 -6.34 -8.60 13.09
C LYS A 2 -7.46 -8.98 12.12
N LEU A 3 -8.21 -10.02 12.40
CA LEU A 3 -9.41 -10.34 11.62
C LEU A 3 -10.36 -9.14 11.61
N PRO A 4 -11.04 -8.86 10.49
CA PRO A 4 -12.08 -7.85 10.44
C PRO A 4 -13.11 -8.09 11.55
N ARG A 5 -13.67 -7.03 12.13
CA ARG A 5 -14.61 -7.13 13.25
C ARG A 5 -15.76 -8.10 12.99
N GLY A 6 -16.22 -8.21 11.75
CA GLY A 6 -17.27 -9.14 11.36
C GLY A 6 -16.91 -10.64 11.48
N PHE A 7 -15.61 -10.96 11.57
CA PHE A 7 -15.12 -12.31 11.81
C PHE A 7 -14.75 -12.59 13.26
N GLN A 8 -14.67 -11.54 14.09
CA GLN A 8 -14.27 -11.66 15.48
C GLN A 8 -15.45 -11.97 16.40
N SER A 9 -16.64 -11.64 15.96
CA SER A 9 -17.86 -11.90 16.72
C SER A 9 -19.04 -12.00 15.76
N HIS A 10 -19.81 -13.01 15.90
CA HIS A 10 -21.15 -13.12 15.32
C HIS A 10 -22.14 -13.45 16.45
N ALA A 11 -23.31 -12.85 16.36
CA ALA A 11 -24.34 -13.10 17.34
C ALA A 11 -24.98 -14.45 17.08
N PRO A 12 -24.99 -15.38 18.02
CA PRO A 12 -25.94 -16.47 17.99
C PRO A 12 -27.35 -15.88 18.15
N ILE A 13 -28.32 -16.44 17.42
CA ILE A 13 -29.71 -15.95 17.38
C ILE A 13 -30.32 -15.79 18.78
N THR A 14 -29.82 -16.52 19.76
CA THR A 14 -30.34 -16.59 21.14
C THR A 14 -29.45 -15.91 22.18
N SER A 15 -28.31 -15.34 21.81
CA SER A 15 -27.37 -14.74 22.78
C SER A 15 -27.52 -13.23 22.84
N THR A 16 -27.55 -12.70 24.05
CA THR A 16 -27.44 -11.25 24.32
C THR A 16 -25.98 -10.75 24.24
N ARG A 17 -25.02 -11.67 24.17
CA ARG A 17 -23.58 -11.38 24.08
C ARG A 17 -22.98 -12.03 22.86
N PRO A 18 -23.14 -11.42 21.69
CA PRO A 18 -22.75 -12.03 20.40
C PRO A 18 -21.26 -12.32 20.25
N TRP A 19 -20.43 -11.80 21.13
CA TRP A 19 -18.97 -11.97 21.12
C TRP A 19 -18.45 -13.03 22.09
N ASP A 20 -19.31 -13.65 22.90
CA ASP A 20 -18.87 -14.60 23.94
C ASP A 20 -18.84 -16.04 23.42
N VAL A 21 -19.74 -16.41 22.50
CA VAL A 21 -19.87 -17.76 21.97
C VAL A 21 -20.11 -17.76 20.46
N CYS A 22 -19.62 -18.79 19.79
CA CYS A 22 -19.93 -19.09 18.40
C CYS A 22 -20.97 -20.23 18.35
N TRP A 23 -22.10 -19.97 17.72
CA TRP A 23 -23.21 -20.91 17.64
C TRP A 23 -23.34 -21.57 16.26
N ARG A 24 -22.38 -21.34 15.40
CA ARG A 24 -22.42 -21.98 14.08
C ARG A 24 -22.29 -23.50 14.27
N ASP A 25 -23.17 -24.23 13.64
CA ASP A 25 -23.18 -25.70 13.67
C ASP A 25 -23.33 -26.30 15.08
N GLY A 26 -23.97 -25.57 16.01
CA GLY A 26 -24.18 -26.02 17.40
C GLY A 26 -22.92 -25.93 18.28
N ASP A 27 -21.84 -25.32 17.81
CA ASP A 27 -20.64 -25.10 18.62
C ASP A 27 -20.91 -24.00 19.66
N THR A 28 -20.78 -24.35 20.92
CA THR A 28 -20.92 -23.45 22.09
C THR A 28 -19.59 -23.01 22.65
N SER A 29 -18.49 -23.29 21.98
CA SER A 29 -17.17 -22.87 22.41
C SER A 29 -17.07 -21.35 22.52
N PRO A 30 -16.37 -20.82 23.53
CA PRO A 30 -16.22 -19.39 23.67
C PRO A 30 -15.46 -18.79 22.47
N VAL A 31 -15.89 -17.60 22.06
CA VAL A 31 -15.17 -16.86 21.00
C VAL A 31 -13.79 -16.47 21.50
N LEU A 32 -12.75 -16.95 20.84
CA LEU A 32 -11.38 -16.60 21.14
C LEU A 32 -11.12 -15.15 20.73
N ARG A 33 -10.70 -14.33 21.69
CA ARG A 33 -10.36 -12.92 21.46
C ARG A 33 -8.86 -12.75 21.25
N ASN A 34 -8.49 -11.64 20.62
CA ASN A 34 -7.08 -11.30 20.36
C ASN A 34 -6.32 -12.35 19.55
N GLN A 35 -7.04 -13.09 18.70
CA GLN A 35 -6.45 -14.01 17.76
C GLN A 35 -6.12 -13.29 16.44
N PHE A 36 -5.06 -13.75 15.81
CA PHE A 36 -4.62 -13.25 14.51
C PHE A 36 -4.61 -14.38 13.52
N LEU A 37 -5.13 -14.13 12.34
CA LEU A 37 -4.85 -14.97 11.18
C LEU A 37 -3.58 -14.40 10.52
N ALA A 38 -2.56 -15.23 10.39
CA ALA A 38 -1.31 -14.88 9.74
C ALA A 38 -0.95 -15.93 8.70
N ALA A 39 -0.53 -15.47 7.53
CA ALA A 39 0.19 -16.26 6.55
C ALA A 39 1.65 -15.79 6.55
N ARG A 40 2.58 -16.72 6.35
CA ARG A 40 4.00 -16.41 6.21
C ARG A 40 4.44 -16.88 4.84
N GLU A 41 4.94 -15.94 4.08
CA GLU A 41 5.48 -16.19 2.74
C GLU A 41 6.88 -15.57 2.63
N THR A 42 7.69 -16.11 1.76
CA THR A 42 8.99 -15.52 1.39
C THR A 42 8.86 -15.03 -0.04
N THR A 43 9.24 -13.78 -0.28
CA THR A 43 9.18 -13.17 -1.61
C THR A 43 10.30 -12.15 -1.77
N ASP A 44 10.57 -11.74 -3.01
CA ASP A 44 11.46 -10.62 -3.30
C ASP A 44 10.80 -9.30 -2.91
N VAL A 45 11.58 -8.41 -2.29
CA VAL A 45 11.10 -7.10 -1.83
C VAL A 45 12.05 -5.99 -2.23
N LEU A 46 11.51 -4.82 -2.49
CA LEU A 46 12.23 -3.58 -2.73
C LEU A 46 11.78 -2.53 -1.70
N LEU A 47 12.72 -2.06 -0.88
CA LEU A 47 12.47 -1.00 0.08
C LEU A 47 12.68 0.36 -0.59
N LEU A 48 11.67 1.22 -0.52
CA LEU A 48 11.71 2.63 -0.85
C LEU A 48 11.86 3.42 0.46
N ASP A 49 13.05 3.87 0.75
CA ASP A 49 13.32 4.75 1.89
C ASP A 49 13.47 6.19 1.40
N PHE A 50 12.61 7.07 1.91
CA PHE A 50 12.56 8.47 1.53
C PHE A 50 13.20 9.40 2.58
N SER A 51 13.77 8.86 3.66
CA SER A 51 14.26 9.64 4.79
C SER A 51 15.33 10.66 4.40
N ASP A 52 16.29 10.27 3.55
CA ASP A 52 17.39 11.14 3.16
C ASP A 52 16.97 12.17 2.10
N CYS A 53 16.08 11.80 1.18
CA CYS A 53 15.73 12.65 0.05
C CYS A 53 14.55 13.59 0.32
N LEU A 54 13.61 13.21 1.20
CA LEU A 54 12.44 14.02 1.54
C LEU A 54 12.51 14.62 2.96
N GLY A 55 13.49 14.23 3.76
CA GLY A 55 13.67 14.75 5.12
C GLY A 55 12.40 14.59 5.97
N SER A 56 11.93 15.70 6.56
CA SER A 56 10.73 15.69 7.41
C SER A 56 9.45 15.31 6.69
N LEU A 57 9.37 15.43 5.37
CA LEU A 57 8.21 15.00 4.58
C LEU A 57 8.06 13.49 4.57
N ALA A 58 9.14 12.73 4.79
CA ALA A 58 9.08 11.27 4.92
C ALA A 58 8.34 10.80 6.20
N ALA A 59 7.99 11.69 7.12
CA ALA A 59 7.13 11.39 8.26
C ALA A 59 5.63 11.44 7.90
N ASP A 60 5.25 12.05 6.77
CA ASP A 60 3.86 12.10 6.31
C ASP A 60 3.44 10.77 5.68
N GLU A 61 2.68 9.98 6.43
CA GLU A 61 2.19 8.68 6.00
C GLU A 61 1.32 8.78 4.72
N SER A 62 0.57 9.86 4.55
CA SER A 62 -0.26 10.10 3.36
C SER A 62 0.59 10.34 2.12
N LEU A 63 1.70 11.06 2.25
CA LEU A 63 2.64 11.28 1.16
C LEU A 63 3.35 9.98 0.77
N VAL A 64 3.91 9.27 1.75
CA VAL A 64 4.66 8.03 1.52
C VAL A 64 3.78 6.96 0.86
N ILE A 65 2.57 6.75 1.33
CA ILE A 65 1.66 5.77 0.73
C ILE A 65 1.21 6.18 -0.67
N THR A 66 1.03 7.48 -0.92
CA THR A 66 0.71 8.00 -2.27
C THR A 66 1.85 7.74 -3.24
N LEU A 67 3.09 8.01 -2.84
CA LEU A 67 4.29 7.70 -3.62
C LEU A 67 4.41 6.20 -3.87
N ALA A 68 4.20 5.36 -2.86
CA ALA A 68 4.29 3.92 -2.99
C ALA A 68 3.32 3.36 -4.05
N TYR A 69 2.07 3.83 -4.07
CA TYR A 69 1.11 3.42 -5.11
C TYR A 69 1.43 4.02 -6.48
N ALA A 70 2.04 5.21 -6.55
CA ALA A 70 2.53 5.74 -7.81
C ALA A 70 3.68 4.89 -8.37
N PHE A 71 4.61 4.48 -7.54
CA PHE A 71 5.69 3.56 -7.90
C PHE A 71 5.19 2.17 -8.28
N GLN A 72 4.20 1.61 -7.57
CA GLN A 72 3.56 0.34 -7.94
C GLN A 72 2.88 0.45 -9.32
N ARG A 73 2.13 1.52 -9.56
CA ARG A 73 1.45 1.74 -10.85
C ARG A 73 2.44 1.86 -12.00
N ALA A 74 3.50 2.62 -11.79
CA ALA A 74 4.59 2.77 -12.77
C ALA A 74 5.30 1.44 -13.04
N ALA A 75 5.56 0.66 -11.99
CA ALA A 75 6.16 -0.66 -12.11
C ALA A 75 5.30 -1.60 -12.96
N ALA A 76 4.01 -1.66 -12.67
CA ALA A 76 3.07 -2.47 -13.44
C ALA A 76 3.02 -2.05 -14.92
N GLN A 77 3.11 -0.74 -15.21
CA GLN A 77 3.16 -0.24 -16.58
C GLN A 77 4.47 -0.55 -17.31
N LEU A 78 5.63 -0.37 -16.64
CA LEU A 78 6.94 -0.62 -17.22
C LEU A 78 7.21 -2.09 -17.50
N LEU A 79 6.72 -2.96 -16.65
CA LEU A 79 6.92 -4.41 -16.75
C LEU A 79 5.73 -5.15 -17.40
N GLU A 80 4.72 -4.40 -17.86
CA GLU A 80 3.49 -4.95 -18.48
C GLU A 80 2.77 -5.98 -17.59
N LEU A 81 2.71 -5.70 -16.28
CA LEU A 81 2.11 -6.58 -15.26
C LEU A 81 0.69 -6.15 -14.90
N ASP A 82 -0.10 -7.10 -14.37
CA ASP A 82 -1.28 -6.74 -13.58
C ASP A 82 -0.82 -6.09 -12.26
N SER A 83 -1.43 -4.98 -11.88
CA SER A 83 -1.08 -4.28 -10.64
C SER A 83 -1.20 -5.15 -9.37
N ARG A 84 -1.96 -6.24 -9.43
CA ARG A 84 -2.11 -7.23 -8.34
C ARG A 84 -0.90 -8.15 -8.18
N GLU A 85 0.00 -8.19 -9.16
CA GLU A 85 1.25 -8.97 -9.06
C GLU A 85 2.28 -8.32 -8.15
N LEU A 86 2.09 -7.03 -7.86
CA LEU A 86 2.93 -6.28 -6.94
C LEU A 86 2.12 -5.80 -5.73
N GLY A 87 2.60 -6.12 -4.54
CA GLY A 87 2.03 -5.62 -3.29
C GLY A 87 2.75 -4.38 -2.76
N VAL A 88 2.07 -3.61 -1.90
CA VAL A 88 2.62 -2.43 -1.23
C VAL A 88 2.38 -2.54 0.27
N LEU A 89 3.43 -2.29 1.05
CA LEU A 89 3.37 -2.15 2.50
C LEU A 89 4.10 -0.88 2.93
N MET A 90 3.52 -0.15 3.89
CA MET A 90 4.23 0.94 4.55
C MET A 90 4.99 0.41 5.76
N VAL A 91 6.24 0.83 5.90
CA VAL A 91 7.15 0.40 6.96
C VAL A 91 7.80 1.60 7.64
N PRO A 92 8.16 1.51 8.93
CA PRO A 92 8.98 2.52 9.57
C PRO A 92 10.40 2.48 8.98
N THR A 93 10.96 3.66 8.74
CA THR A 93 12.34 3.86 8.25
C THR A 93 13.02 4.99 9.01
N GLY A 94 14.26 5.30 8.64
CA GLY A 94 15.06 6.32 9.29
C GLY A 94 15.50 5.94 10.70
N GLU A 95 16.27 6.82 11.32
CA GLU A 95 16.78 6.61 12.68
C GLU A 95 15.62 6.57 13.68
N GLY A 96 15.57 5.50 14.48
CA GLY A 96 14.50 5.29 15.45
C GLY A 96 13.11 5.04 14.86
N GLY A 97 12.98 4.82 13.54
CA GLY A 97 11.70 4.59 12.87
C GLY A 97 10.78 5.83 12.83
N LEU A 98 11.37 7.03 12.86
CA LEU A 98 10.64 8.30 12.89
C LEU A 98 10.05 8.68 11.52
N THR A 99 10.62 8.16 10.45
CA THR A 99 10.12 8.33 9.08
C THR A 99 9.39 7.09 8.60
N ARG A 100 8.79 7.19 7.43
CA ARG A 100 8.09 6.09 6.77
C ARG A 100 8.73 5.83 5.42
N GLY A 101 8.79 4.57 5.07
CA GLY A 101 9.13 4.09 3.74
C GLY A 101 8.05 3.14 3.25
N ALA A 102 8.24 2.62 2.07
CA ALA A 102 7.35 1.62 1.50
C ALA A 102 8.13 0.41 1.01
N VAL A 103 7.53 -0.75 1.13
CA VAL A 103 8.01 -1.99 0.51
C VAL A 103 7.10 -2.29 -0.68
N ILE A 104 7.69 -2.45 -1.86
CA ILE A 104 7.06 -3.08 -3.01
C ILE A 104 7.56 -4.51 -3.06
N TYR A 105 6.67 -5.46 -3.22
CA TYR A 105 7.02 -6.87 -3.20
C TYR A 105 6.26 -7.65 -4.27
N ASP A 106 6.87 -8.71 -4.75
CA ASP A 106 6.23 -9.66 -5.66
C ASP A 106 5.13 -10.43 -4.90
N ASN A 107 3.90 -10.35 -5.36
CA ASN A 107 2.75 -11.00 -4.72
C ASN A 107 2.62 -12.48 -5.12
N VAL A 108 3.77 -13.11 -5.39
CA VAL A 108 3.90 -14.53 -5.74
C VAL A 108 4.84 -15.17 -4.73
N PRO A 109 4.46 -16.29 -4.10
CA PRO A 109 5.34 -17.01 -3.20
C PRO A 109 6.66 -17.39 -3.88
N GLY A 110 7.78 -17.05 -3.25
CA GLY A 110 9.12 -17.26 -3.81
C GLY A 110 9.66 -16.09 -4.65
N GLY A 111 8.81 -15.12 -4.98
CA GLY A 111 9.15 -14.01 -5.86
C GLY A 111 9.10 -14.39 -7.35
N ALA A 112 8.70 -13.44 -8.19
CA ALA A 112 8.72 -13.57 -9.65
C ALA A 112 9.91 -12.85 -10.30
N GLY A 113 10.66 -12.08 -9.50
CA GLY A 113 11.83 -11.31 -9.97
C GLY A 113 11.48 -9.90 -10.45
N HIS A 114 10.22 -9.49 -10.42
CA HIS A 114 9.77 -8.18 -10.89
C HIS A 114 10.46 -7.03 -10.16
N VAL A 115 10.57 -7.10 -8.83
CA VAL A 115 11.23 -6.04 -8.05
C VAL A 115 12.73 -5.94 -8.33
N ARG A 116 13.38 -7.01 -8.77
CA ARG A 116 14.80 -6.97 -9.21
C ARG A 116 14.92 -6.27 -10.54
N GLU A 117 13.99 -6.50 -11.45
CA GLU A 117 13.97 -5.85 -12.76
C GLU A 117 13.72 -4.35 -12.63
N LEU A 118 12.87 -3.93 -11.68
CA LEU A 118 12.63 -2.51 -11.38
C LEU A 118 13.88 -1.76 -10.96
N LEU A 119 14.79 -2.39 -10.22
CA LEU A 119 16.06 -1.76 -9.85
C LEU A 119 16.90 -1.37 -11.07
N ALA A 120 16.81 -2.13 -12.14
CA ALA A 120 17.53 -1.83 -13.38
C ALA A 120 16.95 -0.63 -14.14
N GLN A 121 15.67 -0.27 -13.89
CA GLN A 121 15.00 0.87 -14.54
C GLN A 121 15.50 2.23 -14.03
N GLY A 122 16.00 2.30 -12.80
CA GLY A 122 16.58 3.52 -12.23
C GLY A 122 15.66 4.75 -12.34
N LYS A 123 16.18 5.85 -12.93
CA LYS A 123 15.42 7.11 -13.08
C LYS A 123 14.20 6.99 -14.02
N ASP A 124 14.13 6.00 -14.88
CA ASP A 124 12.97 5.82 -15.77
C ASP A 124 11.74 5.35 -14.98
N TRP A 125 11.94 4.54 -13.97
CA TRP A 125 10.85 4.18 -13.04
C TRP A 125 10.34 5.40 -12.26
N LEU A 126 11.25 6.30 -11.83
CA LEU A 126 10.88 7.54 -11.15
C LEU A 126 10.04 8.48 -12.07
N ARG A 127 10.45 8.62 -13.35
CA ARG A 127 9.69 9.37 -14.36
C ARG A 127 8.33 8.74 -14.65
N ALA A 128 8.28 7.43 -14.73
CA ALA A 128 7.02 6.70 -14.92
C ALA A 128 6.07 6.90 -13.73
N ALA A 129 6.58 6.92 -12.47
CA ALA A 129 5.78 7.21 -11.28
C ALA A 129 5.22 8.64 -11.30
N GLN A 130 6.01 9.62 -11.76
CA GLN A 130 5.53 10.98 -11.99
C GLN A 130 4.42 11.00 -13.05
N GLY A 131 4.61 10.31 -14.17
CA GLY A 131 3.61 10.19 -15.23
C GLY A 131 2.31 9.55 -14.75
N ALA A 132 2.40 8.53 -13.90
CA ALA A 132 1.23 7.87 -13.31
C ALA A 132 0.40 8.82 -12.42
N LEU A 133 1.04 9.80 -11.78
CA LEU A 133 0.35 10.83 -11.01
C LEU A 133 -0.17 11.98 -11.87
N PHE A 134 0.59 12.41 -12.88
CA PHE A 134 0.23 13.59 -13.67
C PHE A 134 -0.80 13.29 -14.76
N VAL A 135 -0.68 12.20 -15.49
CA VAL A 135 -1.53 11.73 -16.59
C VAL A 135 -1.70 12.78 -17.73
N SER A 136 -2.38 13.90 -17.47
CA SER A 136 -2.60 15.02 -18.38
C SER A 136 -2.94 16.32 -17.64
N GLU A 137 -2.87 17.46 -18.33
CA GLU A 137 -3.29 18.76 -17.77
C GLU A 137 -4.78 18.75 -17.34
N GLU A 138 -5.65 18.19 -18.17
CA GLU A 138 -7.06 18.07 -17.84
C GLU A 138 -7.28 17.23 -16.59
N HIS A 139 -6.60 16.08 -16.49
CA HIS A 139 -6.62 15.24 -15.30
C HIS A 139 -6.08 15.99 -14.09
N HIS A 140 -4.96 16.71 -14.24
CA HIS A 140 -4.32 17.47 -13.17
C HIS A 140 -5.25 18.55 -12.59
N SER A 141 -6.01 19.23 -13.42
CA SER A 141 -6.97 20.26 -12.98
C SER A 141 -8.14 19.67 -12.19
N ARG A 142 -8.60 18.49 -12.56
CA ARG A 142 -9.81 17.83 -12.07
C ARG A 142 -9.55 16.92 -10.85
N CYS A 143 -8.48 16.14 -10.88
CA CYS A 143 -8.16 15.15 -9.86
C CYS A 143 -7.27 15.72 -8.76
N LYS A 144 -7.77 15.87 -7.55
CA LYS A 144 -7.01 16.42 -6.41
C LYS A 144 -6.32 15.34 -5.57
N SER A 145 -6.89 14.17 -5.46
CA SER A 145 -6.38 13.07 -4.62
C SER A 145 -5.96 11.86 -5.45
N ALA A 146 -6.91 11.04 -5.86
CA ALA A 146 -6.68 9.88 -6.72
C ALA A 146 -7.97 9.52 -7.48
N CYS A 147 -7.81 8.91 -8.65
CA CYS A 147 -8.91 8.34 -9.43
C CYS A 147 -8.41 7.12 -10.23
N LEU A 148 -9.32 6.44 -10.93
CA LEU A 148 -8.99 5.24 -11.70
C LEU A 148 -8.04 5.51 -12.87
N ASP A 149 -7.99 6.75 -13.36
CA ASP A 149 -7.09 7.14 -14.44
C ASP A 149 -5.63 7.26 -13.96
N CYS A 150 -5.41 7.47 -12.66
CA CYS A 150 -4.07 7.59 -12.08
C CYS A 150 -3.70 6.39 -11.19
N ILE A 151 -3.65 6.58 -9.88
CA ILE A 151 -3.09 5.59 -8.94
C ILE A 151 -4.15 4.81 -8.15
N LEU A 152 -5.44 5.09 -8.34
CA LEU A 152 -6.49 4.37 -7.63
C LEU A 152 -6.69 2.98 -8.26
N SER A 153 -6.51 1.95 -7.45
CA SER A 153 -6.81 0.56 -7.75
C SER A 153 -7.73 -0.02 -6.66
N PHE A 154 -8.18 -1.25 -6.85
CA PHE A 154 -8.99 -1.93 -5.82
C PHE A 154 -8.25 -2.03 -4.48
N ASP A 155 -6.97 -2.36 -4.51
CA ASP A 155 -6.15 -2.48 -3.30
C ASP A 155 -5.81 -1.11 -2.70
N ALA A 156 -5.57 -0.11 -3.55
CA ALA A 156 -5.31 1.26 -3.13
C ALA A 156 -6.49 1.89 -2.35
N GLN A 157 -7.74 1.47 -2.61
CA GLN A 157 -8.91 1.96 -1.89
C GLN A 157 -8.83 1.72 -0.38
N ARG A 158 -8.29 0.58 0.04
CA ARG A 158 -8.11 0.26 1.47
C ARG A 158 -7.06 1.15 2.13
N ALA A 159 -5.98 1.41 1.41
CA ALA A 159 -4.94 2.32 1.88
C ALA A 159 -5.46 3.75 1.96
N MET A 160 -6.15 4.23 0.93
CA MET A 160 -6.72 5.57 0.88
C MET A 160 -7.77 5.83 1.97
N ALA A 161 -8.51 4.81 2.41
CA ALA A 161 -9.45 4.93 3.52
C ALA A 161 -8.76 5.17 4.87
N ARG A 162 -7.50 4.77 5.01
CA ARG A 162 -6.69 4.96 6.23
C ARG A 162 -5.78 6.18 6.13
N TRP A 163 -5.22 6.42 4.94
CA TRP A 163 -4.30 7.50 4.64
C TRP A 163 -4.78 8.20 3.37
N PRO A 164 -5.37 9.39 3.47
CA PRO A 164 -5.82 10.13 2.29
C PRO A 164 -4.66 10.35 1.31
N PHE A 165 -4.89 10.09 0.03
CA PHE A 165 -3.85 10.28 -0.98
C PHE A 165 -3.66 11.78 -1.27
N VAL A 166 -2.42 12.22 -1.29
CA VAL A 166 -1.99 13.61 -1.46
C VAL A 166 -1.25 13.80 -2.78
N ARG A 167 -1.94 13.50 -3.88
CA ARG A 167 -1.38 13.46 -5.23
C ARG A 167 -0.55 14.69 -5.61
N LEU A 168 -1.04 15.89 -5.33
CA LEU A 168 -0.33 17.12 -5.70
C LEU A 168 1.00 17.27 -4.94
N GLN A 169 1.04 16.88 -3.66
CA GLN A 169 2.28 16.86 -2.88
C GLN A 169 3.24 15.79 -3.41
N ALA A 170 2.72 14.62 -3.78
CA ALA A 170 3.53 13.53 -4.34
C ALA A 170 4.17 13.93 -5.68
N ILE A 171 3.47 14.68 -6.55
CA ILE A 171 4.05 15.24 -7.77
C ILE A 171 5.19 16.19 -7.41
N GLY A 172 5.01 17.07 -6.43
CA GLY A 172 6.06 17.98 -5.96
C GLY A 172 7.28 17.23 -5.43
N ALA A 173 7.09 16.20 -4.64
CA ALA A 173 8.17 15.35 -4.12
C ALA A 173 8.93 14.63 -5.26
N LEU A 174 8.23 14.06 -6.23
CA LEU A 174 8.87 13.41 -7.39
C LEU A 174 9.65 14.41 -8.27
N ASN A 175 9.15 15.64 -8.43
CA ASN A 175 9.89 16.70 -9.13
C ASN A 175 11.21 17.01 -8.43
N GLN A 176 11.21 17.08 -7.10
CA GLN A 176 12.43 17.28 -6.30
C GLN A 176 13.41 16.13 -6.54
N LEU A 177 12.96 14.87 -6.41
CA LEU A 177 13.79 13.69 -6.61
C LEU A 177 14.36 13.55 -8.03
N LEU A 178 13.69 14.09 -9.04
CA LEU A 178 14.16 14.08 -10.43
C LEU A 178 15.16 15.19 -10.75
N SER A 179 15.21 16.23 -9.90
CA SER A 179 16.10 17.40 -10.08
C SER A 179 17.49 17.18 -9.48
N ASP A 180 17.62 16.23 -8.55
CA ASP A 180 18.86 15.76 -7.93
C ASP A 180 19.50 14.64 -8.79
#